data_fde138f2f8ec1b4d0c01d218436cf6aa
#
_entry.id   fde138f2f8ec1b4d0c01d218436cf6aa
#
_cell.length_a   1.000
_cell.length_b   1.000
_cell.length_c   1.000
_cell.angle_alpha   90.00
_cell.angle_beta   90.00
_cell.angle_gamma   90.00
#
_symmetry.space_group_name_H-M   'P 1'
#
loop_
_entity.id
_entity.type
_entity.pdbx_description
1 polymer ?
#
loop_
_entity_poly.entity_id
_entity_poly.type
_entity_poly.pdbx_seq_one_letter_code
_entity_poly.pdbx_strand_id
1 'polypeptide(L)' 'GTVKFFNEAKGFGFVRETATNEEFFVHVSGLVDQVRENDEITFEVTQGRKGLNAVNVRLVNN' A
#
# COMPACT_ATOMS: atom_id res chain seq x y z
N GLY A 1 7.68 -2.80 -2.41
CA GLY A 1 6.89 -3.57 -1.47
C GLY A 1 5.85 -4.45 -2.11
N THR A 2 5.10 -5.12 -1.28
CA THR A 2 4.08 -6.06 -1.72
C THR A 2 2.78 -5.77 -0.99
N VAL A 3 1.67 -5.85 -1.71
CA VAL A 3 0.35 -5.71 -1.07
C VAL A 3 0.07 -6.97 -0.26
N LYS A 4 -0.13 -6.81 1.03
CA LYS A 4 -0.45 -7.92 1.91
C LYS A 4 -1.91 -8.32 1.75
N PHE A 5 -2.79 -7.33 1.79
CA PHE A 5 -4.19 -7.51 1.41
C PHE A 5 -4.80 -6.14 1.09
N PHE A 6 -5.86 -6.15 0.33
CA PHE A 6 -6.60 -4.94 0.05
C PHE A 6 -8.08 -5.25 -0.07
N ASN A 7 -8.90 -4.49 0.66
CA ASN A 7 -10.35 -4.67 0.66
C ASN A 7 -10.97 -3.51 -0.12
N GLU A 8 -11.34 -3.78 -1.37
CA GLU A 8 -11.92 -2.77 -2.24
C GLU A 8 -13.26 -2.26 -1.73
N ALA A 9 -14.03 -3.12 -1.09
CA ALA A 9 -15.35 -2.73 -0.59
C ALA A 9 -15.24 -1.71 0.53
N LYS A 10 -14.21 -1.81 1.36
CA LYS A 10 -13.97 -0.89 2.45
C LYS A 10 -12.99 0.22 2.09
N GLY A 11 -12.25 0.07 0.99
CA GLY A 11 -11.35 1.08 0.49
C GLY A 11 -10.03 1.19 1.24
N PHE A 12 -9.53 0.10 1.81
CA PHE A 12 -8.25 0.12 2.52
C PHE A 12 -7.59 -1.25 2.48
N GLY A 13 -6.31 -1.25 2.85
CA GLY A 13 -5.56 -2.48 2.96
C GLY A 13 -4.23 -2.23 3.65
N PHE A 14 -3.33 -3.21 3.56
CA PHE A 14 -1.99 -3.13 4.11
C PHE A 14 -0.97 -3.53 3.07
N VAL A 15 0.17 -2.86 3.09
CA VAL A 15 1.30 -3.17 2.24
C VAL A 15 2.49 -3.49 3.12
N ARG A 16 3.42 -4.29 2.61
CA ARG A 16 4.63 -4.66 3.33
C ARG A 16 5.84 -4.13 2.58
N GLU A 17 6.74 -3.49 3.33
CA GLU A 17 8.04 -3.10 2.79
C GLU A 17 8.95 -4.32 2.78
N THR A 18 9.39 -4.72 1.59
CA THR A 18 10.16 -5.95 1.44
C THR A 18 11.51 -5.88 2.16
N ALA A 19 12.15 -4.72 2.16
CA ALA A 19 13.47 -4.57 2.75
C ALA A 19 13.47 -4.65 4.27
N THR A 20 12.40 -4.17 4.91
CA THR A 20 12.35 -4.06 6.37
C THR A 20 11.28 -4.93 7.01
N ASN A 21 10.41 -5.53 6.21
CA ASN A 21 9.22 -6.28 6.67
C ASN A 21 8.23 -5.43 7.46
N GLU A 22 8.33 -4.13 7.38
CA GLU A 22 7.37 -3.25 8.00
C GLU A 22 6.08 -3.23 7.21
N GLU A 23 4.95 -3.11 7.92
CA GLU A 23 3.64 -3.03 7.29
C GLU A 23 3.09 -1.63 7.46
N PHE A 24 2.43 -1.15 6.41
CA PHE A 24 1.85 0.19 6.41
C PHE A 24 0.41 0.11 5.95
N PHE A 25 -0.43 0.96 6.54
CA PHE A 25 -1.81 1.10 6.13
C PHE A 25 -1.87 1.84 4.79
N VAL A 26 -2.76 1.39 3.91
CA VAL A 26 -3.00 2.08 2.64
C VAL A 26 -4.50 2.30 2.48
N HIS A 27 -4.87 3.53 2.13
CA HIS A 27 -6.26 3.87 1.83
C HIS A 27 -6.41 4.00 0.31
N VAL A 28 -7.62 3.74 -0.18
CA VAL A 28 -7.88 3.80 -1.62
C VAL A 28 -7.48 5.15 -2.22
N SER A 29 -7.60 6.23 -1.45
CA SER A 29 -7.21 7.56 -1.91
C SER A 29 -5.70 7.72 -2.09
N GLY A 30 -4.92 6.82 -1.52
CA GLY A 30 -3.46 6.83 -1.69
C GLY A 30 -2.97 6.01 -2.87
N LEU A 31 -3.87 5.37 -3.60
CA LEU A 31 -3.50 4.56 -4.74
C LEU A 31 -3.41 5.43 -6.00
N VAL A 32 -2.31 5.29 -6.72
CA VAL A 32 -2.20 5.85 -8.08
C VAL A 32 -2.72 4.80 -9.06
N ASP A 33 -2.31 3.56 -8.86
CA ASP A 33 -2.79 2.41 -9.64
C ASP A 33 -3.66 1.54 -8.78
N GLN A 34 -4.60 0.84 -9.39
CA GLN A 34 -5.39 -0.15 -8.69
C GLN A 34 -4.53 -1.37 -8.40
N VAL A 35 -4.51 -1.79 -7.15
CA VAL A 35 -3.67 -2.90 -6.72
C VAL A 35 -4.52 -4.01 -6.09
N ARG A 36 -3.95 -5.19 -6.02
CA ARG A 36 -4.59 -6.37 -5.42
C ARG A 36 -3.64 -7.06 -4.48
N GLU A 37 -4.16 -8.01 -3.74
CA GLU A 37 -3.36 -8.83 -2.85
C GLU A 37 -2.20 -9.49 -3.61
N ASN A 38 -1.03 -9.45 -3.01
CA ASN A 38 0.22 -10.00 -3.54
C ASN A 38 0.81 -9.26 -4.74
N ASP A 39 0.24 -8.14 -5.13
CA ASP A 39 0.84 -7.32 -6.18
C ASP A 39 2.13 -6.68 -5.68
N GLU A 40 3.11 -6.60 -6.56
CA GLU A 40 4.34 -5.88 -6.26
C GLU A 40 4.16 -4.41 -6.59
N ILE A 41 4.52 -3.55 -5.66
CA ILE A 41 4.21 -2.13 -5.73
C ILE A 41 5.41 -1.29 -5.30
N THR A 42 5.37 -0.02 -5.72
CA THR A 42 6.19 1.03 -5.11
C THR A 42 5.26 1.99 -4.40
N PHE A 43 5.73 2.60 -3.33
CA PHE A 43 4.93 3.55 -2.58
C PHE A 43 5.82 4.46 -1.77
N GLU A 44 5.23 5.56 -1.30
CA GLU A 44 5.87 6.46 -0.36
C GLU A 44 5.18 6.34 0.99
N VAL A 45 5.90 6.68 2.05
CA VAL A 45 5.35 6.61 3.41
C VAL A 45 5.18 8.02 3.92
N THR A 46 4.02 8.29 4.50
CA THR A 46 3.73 9.57 5.14
C THR A 46 3.10 9.33 6.49
N GLN A 47 3.28 10.28 7.39
CA GLN A 47 2.68 10.16 8.71
C GLN A 47 1.21 10.59 8.66
N GLY A 48 0.32 9.69 9.07
CA GLY A 48 -1.09 9.96 9.16
C GLY A 48 -1.56 10.03 10.60
N ARG A 49 -2.87 10.13 10.78
CA ARG A 49 -3.46 10.26 12.13
C ARG A 49 -3.23 9.03 13.01
N LYS A 50 -3.17 7.86 12.40
CA LYS A 50 -3.04 6.59 13.13
C LYS A 50 -1.67 5.98 12.99
N GLY A 51 -0.71 6.71 12.43
CA GLY A 51 0.63 6.22 12.20
C GLY A 51 1.03 6.39 10.74
N LEU A 52 1.96 5.58 10.30
CA LEU A 52 2.50 5.69 8.94
C LEU A 52 1.54 5.08 7.93
N ASN A 53 1.32 5.80 6.86
CA ASN A 53 0.47 5.36 5.73
C ASN A 53 1.29 5.28 4.46
N ALA A 54 0.94 4.32 3.60
CA ALA A 54 1.48 4.26 2.25
C ALA A 54 0.65 5.16 1.34
N VAL A 55 1.32 5.96 0.53
CA VAL A 55 0.68 6.86 -0.43
C VAL A 55 1.42 6.75 -1.76
N ASN A 56 0.81 7.31 -2.80
CA ASN A 56 1.38 7.23 -4.16
C ASN A 56 1.72 5.80 -4.55
N VAL A 57 0.82 4.89 -4.21
CA VAL A 57 1.03 3.46 -4.44
C VAL A 57 0.85 3.17 -5.92
N ARG A 58 1.88 2.56 -6.52
CA ARG A 58 1.88 2.23 -7.94
C ARG A 58 2.29 0.79 -8.12
N LEU A 59 1.74 0.15 -9.15
CA LEU A 59 2.19 -1.18 -9.53
C LEU A 59 3.59 -1.10 -10.11
N VAL A 60 4.42 -2.05 -9.70
CA VAL A 60 5.71 -2.25 -10.36
C VAL A 60 5.42 -2.93 -11.67
N ASN A 61 5.67 -2.23 -12.75
CA ASN A 61 5.30 -2.72 -14.07
C ASN A 61 6.55 -3.05 -14.86
N ASN A 62 6.59 -4.27 -15.31
CA ASN A 62 7.72 -4.77 -16.09
C ASN A 62 7.50 -4.56 -17.59
#